data_2d9a33aebe1f238b726ff99059ddd3b3
#
_entry.id   2d9a33aebe1f238b726ff99059ddd3b3
#
_cell.length_a   1.000
_cell.length_b   1.000
_cell.length_c   1.000
_cell.angle_alpha   90.00
_cell.angle_beta   90.00
_cell.angle_gamma   90.00
#
_symmetry.space_group_name_H-M   'P 1'
#
loop_
_entity.id
_entity.type
_entity.pdbx_description
1 polymer ?
#
loop_
_entity_poly.entity_id
_entity_poly.type
_entity_poly.pdbx_seq_one_letter_code
_entity_poly.pdbx_strand_id
1 'polypeptide(L)'
;MLKKELQKIVGGLSKPSKMPGPAYNIPAVACITGSKLVNVKGSVCEGCYALKGRYRFKNVKEALNRRLKALQHPGWVDAMIQLIKPHKEFRWHDSGDLQSLDHLKNIFKVCEGTPGTKHWIPTREAQILKQVKPEEVPKNLIIRFSSHMINQGPVSFWPWTSTVKTDGQHSCPADQQNNECRDCRACWNRDIKNISYGKH
;
A
#
# COMPACT_ATOMS: atom_id res chain seq x y z
N MET A 1 25.66 -8.04 -3.49
CA MET A 1 25.34 -7.68 -2.07
C MET A 1 24.54 -8.82 -1.45
N LEU A 2 24.85 -9.21 -0.21
CA LEU A 2 24.13 -10.28 0.48
C LEU A 2 22.69 -9.83 0.81
N LYS A 3 21.72 -10.75 0.78
CA LYS A 3 20.31 -10.45 1.09
C LYS A 3 20.15 -9.75 2.45
N LYS A 4 20.97 -10.09 3.45
CA LYS A 4 20.95 -9.47 4.78
C LYS A 4 21.36 -7.99 4.73
N GLU A 5 22.28 -7.61 3.86
CA GLU A 5 22.73 -6.22 3.67
C GLU A 5 21.63 -5.41 2.98
N LEU A 6 21.01 -5.95 1.92
CA LEU A 6 19.85 -5.32 1.27
C LEU A 6 18.71 -5.06 2.25
N GLN A 7 18.40 -6.04 3.11
CA GLN A 7 17.38 -5.89 4.15
C GLN A 7 17.71 -4.77 5.16
N LYS A 8 18.99 -4.57 5.49
CA LYS A 8 19.40 -3.44 6.36
C LYS A 8 19.18 -2.10 5.68
N ILE A 9 19.53 -1.96 4.39
CA ILE A 9 19.35 -0.73 3.61
C ILE A 9 17.87 -0.30 3.58
N VAL A 10 16.95 -1.23 3.34
CA VAL A 10 15.51 -0.92 3.22
C VAL A 10 14.77 -0.97 4.56
N GLY A 11 15.41 -1.35 5.67
CA GLY A 11 14.75 -1.55 6.96
C GLY A 11 13.92 -2.85 7.05
N GLY A 12 14.04 -3.73 6.06
CA GLY A 12 13.37 -5.03 5.97
C GLY A 12 12.06 -5.04 5.18
N LEU A 13 11.70 -6.17 4.59
CA LEU A 13 10.37 -6.41 4.03
C LEU A 13 9.46 -7.08 5.06
N SER A 14 8.16 -6.84 4.97
CA SER A 14 7.15 -7.60 5.73
C SER A 14 6.62 -8.77 4.92
N LYS A 15 6.08 -9.76 5.64
CA LYS A 15 5.37 -10.90 5.07
C LYS A 15 3.96 -10.93 5.66
N PRO A 16 2.98 -10.26 5.02
CA PRO A 16 1.59 -10.34 5.44
C PRO A 16 1.10 -11.78 5.29
N SER A 17 0.49 -12.35 6.34
CA SER A 17 0.05 -13.75 6.33
C SER A 17 -1.17 -14.01 5.42
N LYS A 18 -1.95 -12.95 5.13
CA LYS A 18 -3.23 -13.05 4.43
C LYS A 18 -3.19 -12.62 2.97
N MET A 19 -2.01 -12.26 2.47
CA MET A 19 -1.82 -11.76 1.11
C MET A 19 -0.69 -12.49 0.39
N PRO A 20 -0.76 -12.58 -0.94
CA PRO A 20 0.35 -13.12 -1.73
C PRO A 20 1.54 -12.15 -1.70
N GLY A 21 2.72 -12.71 -1.56
CA GLY A 21 3.96 -11.97 -1.65
C GLY A 21 4.29 -11.07 -0.45
N PRO A 22 5.45 -10.43 -0.49
CA PRO A 22 5.89 -9.50 0.54
C PRO A 22 5.25 -8.13 0.39
N ALA A 23 5.42 -7.29 1.44
CA ALA A 23 4.98 -5.91 1.47
C ALA A 23 6.05 -4.98 2.07
N TYR A 24 5.93 -3.69 1.77
CA TYR A 24 6.72 -2.64 2.41
C TYR A 24 5.81 -1.67 3.15
N ASN A 25 5.93 -1.62 4.46
CA ASN A 25 5.02 -0.91 5.36
C ASN A 25 5.79 0.10 6.20
N ILE A 26 5.16 1.23 6.45
CA ILE A 26 5.66 2.30 7.32
C ILE A 26 4.63 2.61 8.40
N PRO A 27 4.97 3.39 9.44
CA PRO A 27 4.03 3.65 10.52
C PRO A 27 2.77 4.39 10.04
N ALA A 28 1.59 3.95 10.49
CA ALA A 28 0.33 4.64 10.17
C ALA A 28 0.26 6.06 10.75
N VAL A 29 0.98 6.35 11.82
CA VAL A 29 1.10 7.71 12.38
C VAL A 29 1.81 8.69 11.42
N ALA A 30 2.53 8.18 10.43
CA ALA A 30 3.17 8.98 9.40
C ALA A 30 2.27 9.27 8.18
N CYS A 31 1.04 8.73 8.12
CA CYS A 31 0.09 9.08 7.05
C CYS A 31 -0.26 10.57 7.13
N ILE A 32 -0.14 11.30 6.02
CA ILE A 32 -0.43 12.75 5.98
C ILE A 32 -1.95 12.97 6.01
N THR A 33 -2.67 12.31 5.14
CA THR A 33 -4.16 12.39 5.06
C THR A 33 -4.80 11.55 6.16
N GLY A 34 -4.32 10.32 6.37
CA GLY A 34 -4.88 9.39 7.36
C GLY A 34 -4.82 9.91 8.79
N SER A 35 -3.77 10.64 9.17
CA SER A 35 -3.64 11.25 10.51
C SER A 35 -4.74 12.29 10.79
N LYS A 36 -5.22 12.98 9.75
CA LYS A 36 -6.34 13.95 9.86
C LYS A 36 -7.69 13.23 9.90
N LEU A 37 -7.82 12.15 9.12
CA LEU A 37 -9.07 11.39 9.00
C LEU A 37 -9.34 10.47 10.20
N VAL A 38 -8.35 10.11 11.00
CA VAL A 38 -8.50 9.19 12.14
C VAL A 38 -9.53 9.68 13.17
N ASN A 39 -9.70 11.00 13.29
CA ASN A 39 -10.65 11.65 14.19
C ASN A 39 -11.97 12.09 13.48
N VAL A 40 -12.14 11.78 12.21
CA VAL A 40 -13.33 12.13 11.43
C VAL A 40 -14.29 10.95 11.45
N LYS A 41 -15.46 11.14 12.07
CA LYS A 41 -16.52 10.13 12.14
C LYS A 41 -16.98 9.72 10.75
N GLY A 42 -17.10 8.41 10.52
CA GLY A 42 -17.48 7.83 9.23
C GLY A 42 -16.35 7.81 8.19
N SER A 43 -15.14 8.25 8.54
CA SER A 43 -13.99 8.07 7.66
C SER A 43 -13.51 6.62 7.63
N VAL A 44 -12.84 6.22 6.56
CA VAL A 44 -12.21 4.89 6.46
C VAL A 44 -11.02 4.74 7.43
N CYS A 45 -10.46 5.86 7.90
CA CYS A 45 -9.38 5.87 8.86
C CYS A 45 -9.86 5.92 10.31
N GLU A 46 -11.16 6.15 10.57
CA GLU A 46 -11.73 6.06 11.91
C GLU A 46 -11.49 4.66 12.48
N GLY A 47 -10.81 4.63 13.62
CA GLY A 47 -10.47 3.35 14.25
C GLY A 47 -9.45 2.51 13.51
N CYS A 48 -8.55 3.12 12.75
CA CYS A 48 -7.53 2.49 11.92
C CYS A 48 -6.88 1.28 12.61
N TYR A 49 -6.94 0.11 11.96
CA TYR A 49 -6.38 -1.14 12.45
C TYR A 49 -4.86 -1.08 12.66
N ALA A 50 -4.15 -0.27 11.85
CA ALA A 50 -2.71 -0.11 11.94
C ALA A 50 -2.24 0.76 13.14
N LEU A 51 -3.18 1.24 13.96
CA LEU A 51 -2.94 1.88 15.25
C LEU A 51 -3.32 0.97 16.44
N LYS A 52 -3.78 -0.25 16.16
CA LYS A 52 -4.32 -1.20 17.15
C LYS A 52 -3.62 -2.57 17.07
N GLY A 53 -3.98 -3.47 17.97
CA GLY A 53 -3.56 -4.87 17.97
C GLY A 53 -2.04 -5.04 17.84
N ARG A 54 -1.60 -5.90 16.93
CA ARG A 54 -0.19 -6.25 16.72
C ARG A 54 0.69 -5.07 16.31
N TYR A 55 0.13 -4.02 15.70
CA TYR A 55 0.86 -2.79 15.34
C TYR A 55 1.36 -2.01 16.57
N ARG A 56 0.82 -2.28 17.76
CA ARG A 56 1.26 -1.67 19.03
C ARG A 56 2.50 -2.36 19.61
N PHE A 57 2.86 -3.54 19.17
CA PHE A 57 4.02 -4.26 19.69
C PHE A 57 5.31 -3.50 19.37
N LYS A 58 6.23 -3.45 20.35
CA LYS A 58 7.50 -2.70 20.25
C LYS A 58 8.31 -3.07 19.01
N ASN A 59 8.52 -4.37 18.78
CA ASN A 59 9.26 -4.87 17.62
C ASN A 59 8.63 -4.50 16.27
N VAL A 60 7.29 -4.47 16.20
CA VAL A 60 6.56 -4.04 14.99
C VAL A 60 6.75 -2.54 14.75
N LYS A 61 6.57 -1.71 15.78
CA LYS A 61 6.81 -0.25 15.72
C LYS A 61 8.23 0.08 15.29
N GLU A 62 9.22 -0.61 15.89
CA GLU A 62 10.62 -0.43 15.51
C GLU A 62 10.89 -0.81 14.06
N ALA A 63 10.31 -1.91 13.56
CA ALA A 63 10.45 -2.32 12.17
C ALA A 63 9.83 -1.30 11.20
N LEU A 64 8.64 -0.77 11.51
CA LEU A 64 7.98 0.27 10.73
C LEU A 64 8.79 1.57 10.70
N ASN A 65 9.32 2.00 11.85
CA ASN A 65 10.16 3.19 11.96
C ASN A 65 11.48 3.05 11.19
N ARG A 66 12.12 1.86 11.24
CA ARG A 66 13.33 1.61 10.44
C ARG A 66 13.04 1.77 8.94
N ARG A 67 11.91 1.27 8.45
CA ARG A 67 11.49 1.42 7.05
C ARG A 67 11.21 2.86 6.67
N LEU A 68 10.54 3.62 7.54
CA LEU A 68 10.30 5.05 7.29
C LEU A 68 11.63 5.82 7.14
N LYS A 69 12.58 5.58 8.06
CA LYS A 69 13.93 6.18 7.96
C LYS A 69 14.69 5.73 6.71
N ALA A 70 14.53 4.47 6.35
CA ALA A 70 15.21 3.88 5.19
C ALA A 70 14.78 4.49 3.84
N LEU A 71 13.63 5.13 3.74
CA LEU A 71 13.18 5.84 2.51
C LEU A 71 14.18 6.91 2.05
N GLN A 72 15.00 7.45 2.96
CA GLN A 72 16.01 8.48 2.66
C GLN A 72 17.38 7.87 2.29
N HIS A 73 17.53 6.55 2.35
CA HIS A 73 18.80 5.92 2.04
C HIS A 73 19.07 5.94 0.52
N PRO A 74 20.22 6.43 0.04
CA PRO A 74 20.51 6.57 -1.40
C PRO A 74 20.44 5.23 -2.16
N GLY A 75 20.79 4.13 -1.52
CA GLY A 75 20.70 2.78 -2.10
C GLY A 75 19.34 2.10 -1.95
N TRP A 76 18.29 2.80 -1.49
CA TRP A 76 16.98 2.18 -1.20
C TRP A 76 16.35 1.59 -2.45
N VAL A 77 16.35 2.32 -3.58
CA VAL A 77 15.76 1.85 -4.85
C VAL A 77 16.43 0.56 -5.32
N ASP A 78 17.76 0.54 -5.40
CA ASP A 78 18.50 -0.63 -5.90
C ASP A 78 18.33 -1.85 -4.99
N ALA A 79 18.32 -1.63 -3.67
CA ALA A 79 18.09 -2.69 -2.70
C ALA A 79 16.66 -3.25 -2.78
N MET A 80 15.65 -2.39 -2.97
CA MET A 80 14.26 -2.80 -3.17
C MET A 80 14.10 -3.62 -4.45
N ILE A 81 14.70 -3.21 -5.57
CA ILE A 81 14.68 -3.94 -6.84
C ILE A 81 15.20 -5.38 -6.62
N GLN A 82 16.38 -5.51 -6.00
CA GLN A 82 16.98 -6.84 -5.77
C GLN A 82 16.13 -7.72 -4.84
N LEU A 83 15.50 -7.12 -3.82
CA LEU A 83 14.66 -7.85 -2.86
C LEU A 83 13.29 -8.25 -3.44
N ILE A 84 12.74 -7.46 -4.36
CA ILE A 84 11.40 -7.68 -4.92
C ILE A 84 11.44 -8.58 -6.15
N LYS A 85 12.49 -8.51 -6.97
CA LYS A 85 12.64 -9.24 -8.24
C LYS A 85 12.26 -10.74 -8.19
N PRO A 86 12.48 -11.50 -7.09
CA PRO A 86 12.08 -12.90 -7.00
C PRO A 86 10.57 -13.14 -6.83
N HIS A 87 9.76 -12.10 -6.64
CA HIS A 87 8.35 -12.20 -6.28
C HIS A 87 7.44 -11.85 -7.45
N LYS A 88 6.31 -12.55 -7.59
CA LYS A 88 5.29 -12.28 -8.62
C LYS A 88 4.40 -11.11 -8.26
N GLU A 89 4.03 -10.97 -6.99
CA GLU A 89 3.21 -9.90 -6.45
C GLU A 89 3.94 -9.16 -5.33
N PHE A 90 3.72 -7.85 -5.27
CA PHE A 90 4.22 -6.98 -4.20
C PHE A 90 3.15 -5.95 -3.81
N ARG A 91 3.00 -5.71 -2.50
CA ARG A 91 2.13 -4.66 -1.97
C ARG A 91 2.93 -3.55 -1.30
N TRP A 92 2.60 -2.33 -1.65
CA TRP A 92 3.04 -1.14 -0.93
C TRP A 92 1.99 -0.77 0.12
N HIS A 93 2.43 -0.49 1.34
CA HIS A 93 1.63 0.10 2.42
C HIS A 93 0.35 -0.68 2.79
N ASP A 94 0.49 -1.82 3.47
CA ASP A 94 -0.63 -2.36 4.25
C ASP A 94 -0.84 -1.53 5.54
N SER A 95 0.20 -0.80 5.98
CA SER A 95 0.15 0.31 6.94
C SER A 95 1.04 1.46 6.48
N GLY A 96 0.67 2.68 6.85
CA GLY A 96 1.28 3.89 6.32
C GLY A 96 0.73 4.28 4.96
N ASP A 97 1.27 5.33 4.37
CA ASP A 97 0.91 5.85 3.04
C ASP A 97 2.09 6.59 2.41
N LEU A 98 1.95 7.07 1.18
CA LEU A 98 2.95 7.89 0.49
C LEU A 98 3.38 9.08 1.35
N GLN A 99 4.68 9.39 1.33
CA GLN A 99 5.27 10.47 2.14
C GLN A 99 5.57 11.72 1.31
N SER A 100 5.85 11.56 0.02
CA SER A 100 6.19 12.65 -0.90
C SER A 100 6.08 12.19 -2.34
N LEU A 101 6.15 13.14 -3.28
CA LEU A 101 6.27 12.84 -4.71
C LEU A 101 7.56 12.05 -5.01
N ASP A 102 8.67 12.36 -4.35
CA ASP A 102 9.93 11.64 -4.54
C ASP A 102 9.82 10.18 -4.07
N HIS A 103 9.10 9.95 -2.97
CA HIS A 103 8.81 8.57 -2.54
C HIS A 103 8.02 7.81 -3.62
N LEU A 104 6.99 8.41 -4.20
CA LEU A 104 6.21 7.81 -5.30
C LEU A 104 7.09 7.56 -6.54
N LYS A 105 7.92 8.53 -6.93
CA LYS A 105 8.84 8.39 -8.07
C LYS A 105 9.90 7.31 -7.83
N ASN A 106 10.39 7.15 -6.61
CA ASN A 106 11.28 6.04 -6.25
C ASN A 106 10.57 4.68 -6.34
N ILE A 107 9.29 4.60 -5.95
CA ILE A 107 8.47 3.41 -6.19
C ILE A 107 8.35 3.11 -7.69
N PHE A 108 8.19 4.13 -8.56
CA PHE A 108 8.16 3.94 -10.02
C PHE A 108 9.45 3.29 -10.51
N LYS A 109 10.62 3.83 -10.10
CA LYS A 109 11.94 3.24 -10.45
C LYS A 109 12.06 1.77 -10.00
N VAL A 110 11.55 1.44 -8.81
CA VAL A 110 11.54 0.05 -8.32
C VAL A 110 10.65 -0.82 -9.21
N CYS A 111 9.48 -0.35 -9.61
CA CYS A 111 8.58 -1.09 -10.49
C CYS A 111 9.19 -1.31 -11.87
N GLU A 112 9.84 -0.30 -12.46
CA GLU A 112 10.57 -0.38 -13.72
C GLU A 112 11.73 -1.39 -13.65
N GLY A 113 12.45 -1.42 -12.53
CA GLY A 113 13.52 -2.39 -12.27
C GLY A 113 13.06 -3.83 -11.96
N THR A 114 11.75 -4.03 -11.81
CA THR A 114 11.13 -5.33 -11.49
C THR A 114 9.97 -5.67 -12.43
N PRO A 115 10.20 -5.73 -13.76
CA PRO A 115 9.12 -5.87 -14.76
C PRO A 115 8.33 -7.18 -14.63
N GLY A 116 8.92 -8.22 -14.02
CA GLY A 116 8.24 -9.51 -13.75
C GLY A 116 7.36 -9.54 -12.51
N THR A 117 7.34 -8.44 -11.73
CA THR A 117 6.54 -8.33 -10.51
C THR A 117 5.34 -7.41 -10.73
N LYS A 118 4.14 -7.83 -10.31
CA LYS A 118 2.96 -6.96 -10.26
C LYS A 118 2.92 -6.22 -8.93
N HIS A 119 2.84 -4.89 -8.99
CA HIS A 119 2.80 -4.03 -7.81
C HIS A 119 1.42 -3.42 -7.60
N TRP A 120 1.04 -3.30 -6.34
CA TRP A 120 -0.18 -2.61 -5.92
C TRP A 120 0.11 -1.66 -4.76
N ILE A 121 -0.39 -0.43 -4.85
CA ILE A 121 -0.36 0.56 -3.80
C ILE A 121 -1.76 1.14 -3.58
N PRO A 122 -2.36 1.01 -2.39
CA PRO A 122 -3.49 1.82 -1.96
C PRO A 122 -2.96 3.16 -1.41
N THR A 123 -3.61 4.27 -1.75
CA THR A 123 -3.22 5.59 -1.21
C THR A 123 -4.44 6.47 -1.00
N ARG A 124 -4.36 7.37 -0.02
CA ARG A 124 -5.30 8.48 0.22
C ARG A 124 -4.65 9.84 0.02
N GLU A 125 -3.39 9.87 -0.37
CA GLU A 125 -2.59 11.10 -0.51
C GLU A 125 -2.90 11.78 -1.86
N ALA A 126 -4.10 12.39 -1.97
CA ALA A 126 -4.58 13.03 -3.20
C ALA A 126 -3.63 14.12 -3.69
N GLN A 127 -3.00 14.89 -2.78
CA GLN A 127 -2.09 15.97 -3.14
C GLN A 127 -0.80 15.45 -3.81
N ILE A 128 -0.34 14.27 -3.45
CA ILE A 128 0.80 13.63 -4.11
C ILE A 128 0.35 13.07 -5.46
N LEU A 129 -0.79 12.36 -5.48
CA LEU A 129 -1.25 11.67 -6.68
C LEU A 129 -1.65 12.64 -7.81
N LYS A 130 -2.17 13.83 -7.49
CA LYS A 130 -2.49 14.88 -8.47
C LYS A 130 -1.27 15.48 -9.19
N GLN A 131 -0.05 15.21 -8.71
CA GLN A 131 1.19 15.68 -9.33
C GLN A 131 1.73 14.73 -10.41
N VAL A 132 1.07 13.59 -10.63
CA VAL A 132 1.42 12.61 -11.67
C VAL A 132 0.20 12.30 -12.52
N LYS A 133 0.44 11.94 -13.77
CA LYS A 133 -0.62 11.49 -14.68
C LYS A 133 -0.72 9.97 -14.67
N PRO A 134 -1.91 9.38 -14.90
CA PRO A 134 -2.06 7.92 -14.97
C PRO A 134 -1.14 7.24 -15.99
N GLU A 135 -0.79 7.94 -17.06
CA GLU A 135 0.09 7.47 -18.14
C GLU A 135 1.56 7.34 -17.69
N GLU A 136 1.96 8.09 -16.66
CA GLU A 136 3.31 8.03 -16.08
C GLU A 136 3.51 6.81 -15.16
N VAL A 137 2.41 6.16 -14.75
CA VAL A 137 2.47 5.02 -13.83
C VAL A 137 3.00 3.78 -14.56
N PRO A 138 4.09 3.15 -14.09
CA PRO A 138 4.64 1.93 -14.68
C PRO A 138 3.57 0.87 -14.95
N LYS A 139 3.67 0.17 -16.09
CA LYS A 139 2.64 -0.80 -16.54
C LYS A 139 2.37 -1.92 -15.53
N ASN A 140 3.37 -2.30 -14.76
CA ASN A 140 3.28 -3.33 -13.72
C ASN A 140 2.88 -2.80 -12.33
N LEU A 141 2.61 -1.49 -12.19
CA LEU A 141 2.08 -0.87 -10.97
C LEU A 141 0.62 -0.48 -11.16
N ILE A 142 -0.20 -0.76 -10.16
CA ILE A 142 -1.53 -0.15 -10.00
C ILE A 142 -1.57 0.68 -8.73
N ILE A 143 -1.97 1.95 -8.86
CA ILE A 143 -2.21 2.85 -7.74
C ILE A 143 -3.72 2.97 -7.58
N ARG A 144 -4.26 2.48 -6.47
CA ARG A 144 -5.68 2.61 -6.13
C ARG A 144 -5.89 3.75 -5.16
N PHE A 145 -6.52 4.81 -5.63
CA PHE A 145 -6.93 5.88 -4.74
C PHE A 145 -8.10 5.42 -3.87
N SER A 146 -7.90 5.42 -2.57
CA SER A 146 -8.89 4.97 -1.59
C SER A 146 -9.77 6.12 -1.17
N SER A 147 -11.10 6.00 -1.35
CA SER A 147 -12.08 6.97 -0.88
C SER A 147 -11.93 7.26 0.61
N HIS A 148 -12.15 8.50 1.02
CA HIS A 148 -11.91 8.94 2.38
C HIS A 148 -13.01 8.52 3.35
N MET A 149 -14.27 8.50 2.88
CA MET A 149 -15.43 8.19 3.71
C MET A 149 -15.98 6.80 3.40
N ILE A 150 -16.52 6.16 4.42
CA ILE A 150 -17.27 4.89 4.28
C ILE A 150 -18.52 5.18 3.44
N ASN A 151 -18.90 4.25 2.57
CA ASN A 151 -19.99 4.36 1.60
C ASN A 151 -19.85 5.50 0.57
N GLN A 152 -18.72 6.19 0.53
CA GLN A 152 -18.39 7.12 -0.54
C GLN A 152 -18.12 6.34 -1.83
N GLY A 153 -18.63 6.85 -2.97
CA GLY A 153 -18.32 6.31 -4.30
C GLY A 153 -16.88 6.53 -4.73
N PRO A 154 -16.48 5.92 -5.87
CA PRO A 154 -15.18 6.17 -6.49
C PRO A 154 -15.00 7.66 -6.84
N VAL A 155 -13.76 8.15 -6.71
CA VAL A 155 -13.42 9.50 -7.19
C VAL A 155 -13.26 9.50 -8.72
N SER A 156 -13.51 10.65 -9.35
CA SER A 156 -13.42 10.79 -10.81
C SER A 156 -12.03 11.18 -11.31
N PHE A 157 -11.17 11.77 -10.46
CA PHE A 157 -9.88 12.29 -10.90
C PHE A 157 -8.79 11.22 -11.10
N TRP A 158 -9.04 9.97 -10.70
CA TRP A 158 -8.09 8.87 -10.82
C TRP A 158 -8.77 7.60 -11.33
N PRO A 159 -8.18 6.88 -12.31
CA PRO A 159 -8.86 5.77 -12.99
C PRO A 159 -8.97 4.48 -12.18
N TRP A 160 -8.14 4.29 -11.17
CA TRP A 160 -8.16 3.10 -10.31
C TRP A 160 -8.44 3.50 -8.87
N THR A 161 -9.53 3.00 -8.35
CA THR A 161 -10.03 3.41 -7.03
C THR A 161 -10.28 2.22 -6.12
N SER A 162 -10.42 2.53 -4.84
CA SER A 162 -11.01 1.60 -3.87
C SER A 162 -11.96 2.33 -2.93
N THR A 163 -13.01 1.62 -2.50
CA THR A 163 -14.07 2.12 -1.64
C THR A 163 -14.32 1.16 -0.48
N VAL A 164 -14.95 1.64 0.59
CA VAL A 164 -15.38 0.80 1.72
C VAL A 164 -16.88 0.88 1.83
N LYS A 165 -17.55 -0.27 1.95
CA LYS A 165 -19.01 -0.40 2.04
C LYS A 165 -19.45 -1.11 3.31
N THR A 166 -20.64 -0.79 3.78
CA THR A 166 -21.29 -1.40 4.95
C THR A 166 -22.56 -2.17 4.61
N ASP A 167 -22.99 -2.13 3.35
CA ASP A 167 -24.21 -2.78 2.85
C ASP A 167 -24.03 -4.28 2.49
N GLY A 168 -22.84 -4.82 2.72
CA GLY A 168 -22.50 -6.20 2.35
C GLY A 168 -22.24 -6.38 0.85
N GLN A 169 -22.47 -5.38 0.01
CA GLN A 169 -22.28 -5.44 -1.44
C GLN A 169 -20.90 -4.90 -1.83
N HIS A 170 -19.87 -5.67 -1.55
CA HIS A 170 -18.50 -5.32 -1.91
C HIS A 170 -17.87 -6.40 -2.80
N SER A 171 -16.89 -5.99 -3.62
CA SER A 171 -16.28 -6.86 -4.63
C SER A 171 -15.09 -7.68 -4.12
N CYS A 172 -14.51 -7.32 -2.97
CA CYS A 172 -13.40 -8.06 -2.39
C CYS A 172 -13.94 -9.28 -1.63
N PRO A 173 -13.54 -10.53 -1.98
CA PRO A 173 -14.07 -11.72 -1.34
C PRO A 173 -13.34 -12.09 -0.04
N ALA A 174 -12.41 -11.27 0.44
CA ALA A 174 -11.50 -11.64 1.52
C ALA A 174 -12.22 -11.96 2.85
N ASP A 175 -13.28 -11.26 3.20
CA ASP A 175 -14.10 -11.50 4.40
C ASP A 175 -14.77 -12.87 4.40
N GLN A 176 -15.16 -13.38 3.21
CA GLN A 176 -15.70 -14.71 3.01
C GLN A 176 -14.60 -15.81 2.92
N GLN A 177 -13.33 -15.40 2.94
CA GLN A 177 -12.15 -16.25 2.77
C GLN A 177 -11.20 -16.16 3.99
N ASN A 178 -11.72 -16.04 5.20
CA ASN A 178 -10.93 -15.85 6.44
C ASN A 178 -10.02 -14.59 6.39
N ASN A 179 -10.45 -13.56 5.70
CA ASN A 179 -9.69 -12.35 5.38
C ASN A 179 -8.42 -12.61 4.56
N GLU A 180 -8.40 -13.64 3.73
CA GLU A 180 -7.27 -14.01 2.88
C GLU A 180 -7.57 -13.72 1.41
N CYS A 181 -6.53 -13.31 0.67
CA CYS A 181 -6.67 -13.10 -0.79
C CYS A 181 -6.79 -14.41 -1.58
N ARG A 182 -6.24 -15.52 -1.06
CA ARG A 182 -6.14 -16.80 -1.77
C ARG A 182 -5.70 -16.59 -3.22
N ASP A 183 -6.46 -17.07 -4.20
CA ASP A 183 -6.15 -16.92 -5.64
C ASP A 183 -6.62 -15.59 -6.25
N CYS A 184 -7.35 -14.77 -5.50
CA CYS A 184 -7.80 -13.45 -5.96
C CYS A 184 -6.61 -12.50 -6.15
N ARG A 185 -6.51 -11.88 -7.34
CA ARG A 185 -5.49 -10.88 -7.69
C ARG A 185 -6.11 -9.58 -8.20
N ALA A 186 -7.39 -9.32 -7.89
CA ALA A 186 -8.14 -8.15 -8.36
C ALA A 186 -7.45 -6.82 -8.04
N CYS A 187 -6.80 -6.71 -6.86
CA CYS A 187 -6.09 -5.50 -6.45
C CYS A 187 -4.93 -5.13 -7.38
N TRP A 188 -4.31 -6.11 -8.04
CA TRP A 188 -3.21 -5.95 -9.00
C TRP A 188 -3.67 -5.88 -10.47
N ASN A 189 -4.99 -5.95 -10.73
CA ASN A 189 -5.53 -5.95 -12.10
C ASN A 189 -5.98 -4.54 -12.52
N ARG A 190 -5.38 -3.99 -13.58
CA ARG A 190 -5.69 -2.65 -14.12
C ARG A 190 -7.02 -2.57 -14.85
N ASP A 191 -7.60 -3.68 -15.29
CA ASP A 191 -8.91 -3.71 -15.95
C ASP A 191 -10.04 -3.44 -14.95
N ILE A 192 -9.80 -3.75 -13.67
CA ILE A 192 -10.76 -3.49 -12.60
C ILE A 192 -10.60 -2.04 -12.12
N LYS A 193 -11.55 -1.18 -12.45
CA LYS A 193 -11.48 0.26 -12.14
C LYS A 193 -11.66 0.55 -10.65
N ASN A 194 -12.63 -0.10 -9.99
CA ASN A 194 -12.86 0.07 -8.55
C ASN A 194 -12.92 -1.27 -7.84
N ILE A 195 -12.34 -1.33 -6.64
CA ILE A 195 -12.52 -2.44 -5.70
C ILE A 195 -13.19 -1.92 -4.46
N SER A 196 -14.30 -2.54 -4.07
CA SER A 196 -14.95 -2.25 -2.80
C SER A 196 -14.61 -3.31 -1.76
N TYR A 197 -14.32 -2.85 -0.55
CA TYR A 197 -14.05 -3.68 0.63
C TYR A 197 -15.19 -3.57 1.62
N GLY A 198 -15.47 -4.65 2.37
CA GLY A 198 -16.26 -4.58 3.58
C GLY A 198 -15.58 -3.72 4.64
N LYS A 199 -16.36 -3.08 5.51
CA LYS A 199 -15.82 -2.40 6.69
C LYS A 199 -15.29 -3.46 7.67
N HIS A 200 -14.05 -3.33 8.12
CA HIS A 200 -13.42 -4.15 9.15
C HIS A 200 -13.64 -3.58 10.54
#